data_52b278766ac9ad68da33213a88385c14
#
_entry.id   52b278766ac9ad68da33213a88385c14
#
_cell.length_a   1.000
_cell.length_b   1.000
_cell.length_c   1.000
_cell.angle_alpha   90.00
_cell.angle_beta   90.00
_cell.angle_gamma   90.00
#
_symmetry.space_group_name_H-M   'P 1'
#
loop_
_entity.id
_entity.type
_entity.pdbx_description
1 polymer ?
#
loop_
_entity_poly.entity_id
_entity_poly.type
_entity_poly.pdbx_seq_one_letter_code
_entity_poly.pdbx_strand_id
1 'polypeptide(L)'
;MLWGMGDLTGITAERLPAFLTLVAIPLLLLFARAKALNAMLLGERYAANLGVSIRRERTLLLLLSALLCAAVTALCGPIGFIGLTAPHITRFVHGTHSHFALLPLTALWGACLLLAATLPGHLLDGRTLPPGIVTPLVGVPVVMVLLLSQRQRMQ
;
A
#
# COMPACT_ATOMS: atom_id res chain seq x y z
N MET A 1 9.62 -6.21 -23.13
CA MET A 1 10.25 -6.58 -21.81
C MET A 1 10.11 -5.52 -20.71
N LEU A 2 9.24 -4.51 -20.87
CA LEU A 2 9.05 -3.43 -19.88
C LEU A 2 8.13 -3.82 -18.70
N TRP A 3 7.31 -4.88 -18.85
CA TRP A 3 6.38 -5.34 -17.81
C TRP A 3 7.07 -5.67 -16.48
N GLY A 4 8.29 -6.23 -16.50
CA GLY A 4 9.05 -6.54 -15.28
C GLY A 4 9.58 -5.32 -14.52
N MET A 5 9.46 -4.12 -15.06
CA MET A 5 9.90 -2.87 -14.44
C MET A 5 8.73 -2.00 -13.94
N GLY A 6 7.51 -2.55 -14.00
CA GLY A 6 6.27 -1.82 -13.70
C GLY A 6 5.86 -0.92 -14.86
N ASP A 7 4.69 -1.18 -15.43
CA ASP A 7 4.14 -0.42 -16.55
C ASP A 7 2.67 -0.13 -16.29
N LEU A 8 2.34 1.15 -16.17
CA LEU A 8 0.96 1.61 -15.98
C LEU A 8 0.22 1.78 -17.30
N THR A 9 0.92 1.73 -18.45
CA THR A 9 0.31 1.90 -19.77
C THR A 9 -0.48 0.67 -20.23
N GLY A 10 -0.29 -0.48 -19.55
CA GLY A 10 -1.00 -1.73 -19.82
C GLY A 10 -2.48 -1.72 -19.46
N ILE A 11 -2.97 -0.69 -18.73
CA ILE A 11 -4.38 -0.57 -18.36
C ILE A 11 -5.12 0.18 -19.46
N THR A 12 -5.73 -0.57 -20.38
CA THR A 12 -6.61 -0.02 -21.40
C THR A 12 -7.94 0.43 -20.78
N ALA A 13 -8.59 1.45 -21.37
CA ALA A 13 -9.89 1.95 -20.89
C ALA A 13 -10.96 0.85 -20.75
N GLU A 14 -10.92 -0.16 -21.61
CA GLU A 14 -11.82 -1.32 -21.57
C GLU A 14 -11.59 -2.22 -20.34
N ARG A 15 -10.35 -2.32 -19.85
CA ARG A 15 -9.97 -3.15 -18.70
C ARG A 15 -10.07 -2.41 -17.37
N LEU A 16 -10.17 -1.08 -17.42
CA LEU A 16 -10.24 -0.23 -16.24
C LEU A 16 -11.41 -0.58 -15.31
N PRO A 17 -12.67 -0.79 -15.76
CA PRO A 17 -13.77 -1.13 -14.86
C PRO A 17 -13.58 -2.48 -14.19
N ALA A 18 -13.06 -3.49 -14.91
CA ALA A 18 -12.75 -4.79 -14.34
C ALA A 18 -11.64 -4.71 -13.29
N PHE A 19 -10.60 -3.91 -13.54
CA PHE A 19 -9.52 -3.65 -12.58
C PHE A 19 -10.05 -2.95 -11.33
N LEU A 20 -10.87 -1.90 -11.50
CA LEU A 20 -11.45 -1.16 -10.39
C LEU A 20 -12.32 -2.07 -9.50
N THR A 21 -13.15 -2.92 -10.08
CA THR A 21 -13.97 -3.87 -9.30
C THR A 21 -13.11 -4.90 -8.57
N LEU A 22 -12.06 -5.43 -9.22
CA LEU A 22 -11.14 -6.40 -8.65
C LEU A 22 -10.35 -5.84 -7.47
N VAL A 23 -10.05 -4.54 -7.47
CA VAL A 23 -9.32 -3.85 -6.39
C VAL A 23 -10.29 -3.32 -5.33
N ALA A 24 -11.42 -2.74 -5.73
CA ALA A 24 -12.36 -2.09 -4.81
C ALA A 24 -13.01 -3.07 -3.84
N ILE A 25 -13.41 -4.25 -4.31
CA ILE A 25 -14.08 -5.25 -3.46
C ILE A 25 -13.18 -5.70 -2.29
N PRO A 26 -11.95 -6.19 -2.50
CA PRO A 26 -11.07 -6.57 -1.40
C PRO A 26 -10.69 -5.38 -0.51
N LEU A 27 -10.53 -4.19 -1.08
CA LEU A 27 -10.22 -2.97 -0.32
C LEU A 27 -11.35 -2.60 0.64
N LEU A 28 -12.60 -2.63 0.18
CA LEU A 28 -13.79 -2.40 1.01
C LEU A 28 -13.93 -3.46 2.11
N LEU A 29 -13.66 -4.73 1.78
CA LEU A 29 -13.65 -5.81 2.78
C LEU A 29 -12.58 -5.60 3.84
N LEU A 30 -11.37 -5.19 3.46
CA LEU A 30 -10.30 -4.84 4.40
C LEU A 30 -10.71 -3.68 5.29
N PHE A 31 -11.33 -2.65 4.73
CA PHE A 31 -11.81 -1.50 5.49
C PHE A 31 -12.91 -1.90 6.49
N ALA A 32 -13.83 -2.79 6.11
CA ALA A 32 -14.84 -3.33 7.00
C ALA A 32 -14.23 -4.10 8.20
N ARG A 33 -13.03 -4.66 8.03
CA ARG A 33 -12.29 -5.37 9.09
C ARG A 33 -11.39 -4.47 9.96
N ALA A 34 -11.35 -3.17 9.70
CA ALA A 34 -10.53 -2.21 10.45
C ALA A 34 -10.79 -2.26 11.97
N LYS A 35 -12.02 -2.54 12.40
CA LYS A 35 -12.36 -2.70 13.83
C LYS A 35 -11.69 -3.94 14.44
N ALA A 36 -11.71 -5.08 13.75
CA ALA A 36 -11.04 -6.29 14.19
C ALA A 36 -9.52 -6.11 14.26
N LEU A 37 -8.93 -5.41 13.25
CA LEU A 37 -7.53 -5.05 13.24
C LEU A 37 -7.16 -4.17 14.44
N ASN A 38 -7.97 -3.17 14.76
CA ASN A 38 -7.73 -2.31 15.93
C ASN A 38 -7.82 -3.10 17.24
N ALA A 39 -8.76 -4.04 17.36
CA ALA A 39 -8.82 -4.92 18.55
C ALA A 39 -7.55 -5.78 18.67
N MET A 40 -7.02 -6.29 17.55
CA MET A 40 -5.79 -7.09 17.55
C MET A 40 -4.53 -6.29 17.93
N LEU A 41 -4.52 -4.96 17.74
CA LEU A 41 -3.42 -4.10 18.23
C LEU A 41 -3.28 -4.08 19.76
N LEU A 42 -4.39 -4.27 20.48
CA LEU A 42 -4.41 -4.34 21.94
C LEU A 42 -3.95 -5.70 22.48
N GLY A 43 -3.68 -6.63 21.58
CA GLY A 43 -3.23 -7.99 21.88
C GLY A 43 -4.25 -9.05 21.48
N GLU A 44 -3.73 -10.21 21.04
CA GLU A 44 -4.58 -11.31 20.54
C GLU A 44 -5.55 -11.85 21.61
N ARG A 45 -5.10 -11.96 22.86
CA ARG A 45 -5.95 -12.42 23.97
C ARG A 45 -7.10 -11.45 24.25
N TYR A 46 -6.83 -10.16 24.18
CA TYR A 46 -7.86 -9.12 24.35
C TYR A 46 -8.88 -9.16 23.22
N ALA A 47 -8.42 -9.25 21.98
CA ALA A 47 -9.29 -9.36 20.81
C ALA A 47 -10.16 -10.62 20.85
N ALA A 48 -9.60 -11.77 21.31
CA ALA A 48 -10.36 -13.00 21.49
C ALA A 48 -11.47 -12.86 22.52
N ASN A 49 -11.23 -12.17 23.64
CA ASN A 49 -12.25 -11.88 24.66
C ASN A 49 -13.38 -10.98 24.13
N LEU A 50 -13.10 -10.15 23.12
CA LEU A 50 -14.10 -9.35 22.41
C LEU A 50 -14.85 -10.15 21.32
N GLY A 51 -14.63 -11.46 21.23
CA GLY A 51 -15.29 -12.33 20.26
C GLY A 51 -14.65 -12.34 18.87
N VAL A 52 -13.44 -11.73 18.70
CA VAL A 52 -12.73 -11.74 17.43
C VAL A 52 -12.04 -13.10 17.23
N SER A 53 -12.38 -13.83 16.18
CA SER A 53 -11.74 -15.09 15.82
C SER A 53 -10.39 -14.82 15.11
N ILE A 54 -9.31 -14.71 15.89
CA ILE A 54 -7.97 -14.33 15.41
C ILE A 54 -7.52 -15.12 14.17
N ARG A 55 -7.69 -16.44 14.20
CA ARG A 55 -7.27 -17.29 13.08
C ARG A 55 -8.02 -16.97 11.79
N ARG A 56 -9.33 -16.77 11.87
CA ARG A 56 -10.16 -16.44 10.69
C ARG A 56 -9.82 -15.06 10.15
N GLU A 57 -9.69 -14.07 11.03
CA GLU A 57 -9.32 -12.70 10.63
C GLU A 57 -7.94 -12.67 9.96
N ARG A 58 -6.94 -13.34 10.55
CA ARG A 58 -5.60 -13.43 9.97
C ARG A 58 -5.61 -14.07 8.59
N THR A 59 -6.30 -15.20 8.41
CA THR A 59 -6.41 -15.87 7.11
C THR A 59 -7.12 -14.98 6.09
N LEU A 60 -8.20 -14.32 6.47
CA LEU A 60 -8.96 -13.43 5.60
C LEU A 60 -8.10 -12.23 5.16
N LEU A 61 -7.39 -11.60 6.09
CA LEU A 61 -6.49 -10.48 5.80
C LEU A 61 -5.36 -10.88 4.84
N LEU A 62 -4.76 -12.06 5.05
CA LEU A 62 -3.73 -12.59 4.16
C LEU A 62 -4.28 -12.86 2.75
N LEU A 63 -5.47 -13.46 2.63
CA LEU A 63 -6.09 -13.73 1.33
C LEU A 63 -6.44 -12.43 0.59
N LEU A 64 -7.04 -11.46 1.29
CA LEU A 64 -7.40 -10.18 0.69
C LEU A 64 -6.17 -9.37 0.26
N SER A 65 -5.11 -9.35 1.09
CA SER A 65 -3.87 -8.66 0.73
C SER A 65 -3.14 -9.34 -0.43
N ALA A 66 -3.11 -10.68 -0.47
CA ALA A 66 -2.54 -11.43 -1.57
C ALA A 66 -3.31 -11.19 -2.88
N LEU A 67 -4.64 -11.16 -2.81
CA LEU A 67 -5.50 -10.88 -3.97
C LEU A 67 -5.25 -9.47 -4.52
N LEU A 68 -5.17 -8.46 -3.65
CA LEU A 68 -4.84 -7.08 -4.05
C LEU A 68 -3.46 -7.00 -4.70
N CYS A 69 -2.45 -7.62 -4.09
CA CYS A 69 -1.11 -7.65 -4.63
C CYS A 69 -1.07 -8.34 -6.00
N ALA A 70 -1.72 -9.48 -6.14
CA ALA A 70 -1.80 -10.22 -7.40
C ALA A 70 -2.52 -9.42 -8.50
N ALA A 71 -3.65 -8.76 -8.17
CA ALA A 71 -4.40 -7.94 -9.12
C ALA A 71 -3.57 -6.77 -9.66
N VAL A 72 -2.87 -6.05 -8.78
CA VAL A 72 -2.00 -4.93 -9.17
C VAL A 72 -0.81 -5.43 -9.97
N THR A 73 -0.12 -6.47 -9.49
CA THR A 73 1.08 -7.01 -10.16
C THR A 73 0.76 -7.60 -11.53
N ALA A 74 -0.38 -8.24 -11.69
CA ALA A 74 -0.78 -8.82 -12.97
C ALA A 74 -0.97 -7.77 -14.08
N LEU A 75 -1.46 -6.58 -13.74
CA LEU A 75 -1.80 -5.53 -14.71
C LEU A 75 -0.74 -4.42 -14.81
N CYS A 76 -0.13 -4.05 -13.69
CA CYS A 76 0.85 -2.96 -13.61
C CYS A 76 2.30 -3.45 -13.50
N GLY A 77 2.51 -4.77 -13.37
CA GLY A 77 3.83 -5.32 -13.05
C GLY A 77 4.21 -5.12 -11.56
N PRO A 78 5.38 -5.58 -11.15
CA PRO A 78 5.86 -5.44 -9.78
C PRO A 78 6.22 -3.99 -9.46
N ILE A 79 5.45 -3.36 -8.57
CA ILE A 79 5.73 -2.02 -8.06
C ILE A 79 6.22 -2.18 -6.62
N GLY A 80 7.52 -1.95 -6.41
CA GLY A 80 8.15 -2.09 -5.10
C GLY A 80 8.16 -0.79 -4.29
N PHE A 81 8.51 -0.92 -3.01
CA PHE A 81 8.78 0.17 -2.06
C PHE A 81 7.59 1.06 -1.67
N ILE A 82 6.61 1.33 -2.52
CA ILE A 82 5.43 2.15 -2.18
C ILE A 82 4.68 1.55 -0.99
N GLY A 83 4.47 0.22 -1.00
CA GLY A 83 3.78 -0.48 0.09
C GLY A 83 4.47 -0.40 1.44
N LEU A 84 5.79 -0.22 1.47
CA LEU A 84 6.55 0.03 2.69
C LEU A 84 6.57 1.50 3.06
N THR A 85 6.79 2.38 2.09
CA THR A 85 6.99 3.81 2.32
C THR A 85 5.70 4.52 2.72
N ALA A 86 4.57 4.22 2.07
CA ALA A 86 3.29 4.87 2.32
C ALA A 86 2.79 4.72 3.77
N PRO A 87 2.75 3.51 4.40
CA PRO A 87 2.31 3.38 5.78
C PRO A 87 3.29 4.03 6.77
N HIS A 88 4.59 4.04 6.47
CA HIS A 88 5.58 4.72 7.30
C HIS A 88 5.38 6.23 7.29
N ILE A 89 5.20 6.86 6.12
CA ILE A 89 4.89 8.28 5.99
C ILE A 89 3.59 8.60 6.73
N THR A 90 2.54 7.80 6.53
CA THR A 90 1.25 8.02 7.17
C THR A 90 1.38 8.04 8.69
N ARG A 91 2.09 7.10 9.29
CA ARG A 91 2.30 7.04 10.73
C ARG A 91 3.16 8.21 11.22
N PHE A 92 4.15 8.60 10.46
CA PHE A 92 5.05 9.71 10.82
C PHE A 92 4.33 11.06 10.80
N VAL A 93 3.52 11.32 9.77
CA VAL A 93 2.81 12.60 9.59
C VAL A 93 1.59 12.71 10.50
N HIS A 94 0.80 11.65 10.61
CA HIS A 94 -0.50 11.71 11.30
C HIS A 94 -0.46 11.14 12.73
N GLY A 95 0.61 10.44 13.13
CA GLY A 95 0.75 9.87 14.48
C GLY A 95 -0.36 8.89 14.87
N THR A 96 -1.18 8.41 13.91
CA THR A 96 -2.33 7.55 14.20
C THR A 96 -1.95 6.07 14.14
N HIS A 97 -2.46 5.31 15.11
CA HIS A 97 -2.34 3.86 15.14
C HIS A 97 -3.65 3.16 14.76
N SER A 98 -4.75 3.90 14.64
CA SER A 98 -6.04 3.33 14.26
C SER A 98 -6.07 2.92 12.78
N HIS A 99 -6.33 1.64 12.51
CA HIS A 99 -6.42 1.12 11.14
C HIS A 99 -7.55 1.77 10.34
N PHE A 100 -8.59 2.27 11.00
CA PHE A 100 -9.70 2.95 10.34
C PHE A 100 -9.25 4.24 9.62
N ALA A 101 -8.33 5.00 10.24
CA ALA A 101 -7.73 6.19 9.63
C ALA A 101 -6.49 5.83 8.80
N LEU A 102 -5.70 4.83 9.26
CA LEU A 102 -4.46 4.43 8.61
C LEU A 102 -4.67 3.90 7.19
N LEU A 103 -5.70 3.06 6.97
CA LEU A 103 -5.97 2.46 5.67
C LEU A 103 -6.22 3.50 4.56
N PRO A 104 -7.20 4.45 4.70
CA PRO A 104 -7.44 5.43 3.65
C PRO A 104 -6.28 6.43 3.48
N LEU A 105 -5.65 6.83 4.58
CA LEU A 105 -4.50 7.73 4.50
C LEU A 105 -3.29 7.06 3.82
N THR A 106 -3.03 5.79 4.10
CA THR A 106 -1.96 5.04 3.42
C THR A 106 -2.24 4.88 1.94
N ALA A 107 -3.50 4.61 1.56
CA ALA A 107 -3.89 4.54 0.15
C ALA A 107 -3.68 5.89 -0.56
N LEU A 108 -4.05 7.00 0.09
CA LEU A 108 -3.85 8.34 -0.44
C LEU A 108 -2.36 8.68 -0.62
N TRP A 109 -1.54 8.43 0.41
CA TRP A 109 -0.08 8.64 0.33
C TRP A 109 0.56 7.74 -0.74
N GLY A 110 0.12 6.48 -0.86
CA GLY A 110 0.58 5.57 -1.91
C GLY A 110 0.25 6.08 -3.31
N ALA A 111 -0.95 6.59 -3.51
CA ALA A 111 -1.35 7.22 -4.78
C ALA A 111 -0.52 8.47 -5.10
N CYS A 112 -0.31 9.36 -4.12
CA CYS A 112 0.54 10.54 -4.28
C CYS A 112 1.98 10.18 -4.63
N LEU A 113 2.56 9.17 -3.96
CA LEU A 113 3.92 8.71 -4.25
C LEU A 113 4.04 8.12 -5.65
N LEU A 114 3.04 7.33 -6.08
CA LEU A 114 3.01 6.76 -7.42
C LEU A 114 2.91 7.85 -8.50
N LEU A 115 2.04 8.85 -8.30
CA LEU A 115 1.93 9.99 -9.20
C LEU A 115 3.23 10.80 -9.26
N ALA A 116 3.84 11.07 -8.09
CA ALA A 116 5.13 11.77 -8.04
C ALA A 116 6.25 11.01 -8.74
N ALA A 117 6.24 9.68 -8.68
CA ALA A 117 7.21 8.84 -9.37
C ALA A 117 7.02 8.81 -10.90
N THR A 118 5.79 9.01 -11.39
CA THR A 118 5.48 8.99 -12.83
C THR A 118 5.66 10.35 -13.51
N LEU A 119 5.52 11.46 -12.75
CA LEU A 119 5.64 12.83 -13.28
C LEU A 119 6.97 13.12 -14.02
N PRO A 120 8.17 12.74 -13.51
CA PRO A 120 9.42 13.03 -14.21
C PRO A 120 9.52 12.38 -15.59
N GLY A 121 8.93 11.18 -15.76
CA GLY A 121 8.91 10.48 -17.05
C GLY A 121 8.10 11.21 -18.13
N HIS A 122 7.04 11.91 -17.73
CA HIS A 122 6.22 12.70 -18.66
C HIS A 122 6.84 14.05 -19.02
N LEU A 123 7.70 14.61 -18.16
CA LEU A 123 8.35 15.92 -18.37
C LEU A 123 9.63 15.82 -19.21
N LEU A 124 10.26 14.66 -19.28
CA LEU A 124 11.51 14.41 -20.00
C LEU A 124 11.24 13.69 -21.35
N ASP A 125 10.77 14.43 -22.35
CA ASP A 125 10.66 14.05 -23.78
C ASP A 125 10.09 12.65 -24.09
N GLY A 126 8.95 12.29 -23.47
CA GLY A 126 8.18 11.11 -23.85
C GLY A 126 8.84 9.74 -23.56
N ARG A 127 9.97 9.71 -22.90
CA ARG A 127 10.56 8.48 -22.37
C ARG A 127 9.98 8.23 -20.98
N THR A 128 8.93 7.45 -20.90
CA THR A 128 8.34 6.99 -19.63
C THR A 128 9.40 6.18 -18.88
N LEU A 129 9.97 6.77 -17.82
CA LEU A 129 10.80 6.00 -16.91
C LEU A 129 9.89 4.97 -16.20
N PRO A 130 10.23 3.68 -16.24
CA PRO A 130 9.40 2.67 -15.59
C PRO A 130 9.28 2.98 -14.08
N PRO A 131 8.06 3.02 -13.53
CA PRO A 131 7.86 3.31 -12.10
C PRO A 131 8.62 2.37 -11.17
N GLY A 132 8.90 1.14 -11.61
CA GLY A 132 9.71 0.18 -10.87
C GLY A 132 11.16 0.60 -10.60
N ILE A 133 11.70 1.56 -11.36
CA ILE A 133 13.05 2.12 -11.13
C ILE A 133 12.97 3.37 -10.25
N VAL A 134 11.98 4.21 -10.48
CA VAL A 134 11.85 5.50 -9.78
C VAL A 134 11.37 5.31 -8.34
N THR A 135 10.46 4.36 -8.10
CA THR A 135 9.91 4.12 -6.77
C THR A 135 10.95 3.66 -5.74
N PRO A 136 11.90 2.75 -6.03
CA PRO A 136 12.99 2.44 -5.10
C PRO A 136 13.93 3.61 -4.87
N LEU A 137 14.23 4.38 -5.92
CA LEU A 137 15.16 5.52 -5.83
C LEU A 137 14.64 6.59 -4.85
N VAL A 138 13.34 6.83 -4.83
CA VAL A 138 12.70 7.77 -3.90
C VAL A 138 12.36 7.09 -2.56
N GLY A 139 11.91 5.84 -2.59
CA GLY A 139 11.45 5.12 -1.41
C GLY A 139 12.55 4.78 -0.42
N VAL A 140 13.73 4.35 -0.90
CA VAL A 140 14.84 3.96 -0.03
C VAL A 140 15.34 5.12 0.84
N PRO A 141 15.65 6.31 0.30
CA PRO A 141 16.07 7.45 1.12
C PRO A 141 15.00 7.88 2.13
N VAL A 142 13.73 7.87 1.75
CA VAL A 142 12.62 8.25 2.63
C VAL A 142 12.51 7.28 3.80
N VAL A 143 12.55 5.97 3.54
CA VAL A 143 12.51 4.95 4.59
C VAL A 143 13.73 5.05 5.50
N MET A 144 14.92 5.30 4.94
CA MET A 144 16.15 5.42 5.72
C MET A 144 16.11 6.63 6.67
N VAL A 145 15.65 7.78 6.19
CA VAL A 145 15.48 8.99 7.01
C VAL A 145 14.44 8.75 8.12
N LEU A 146 13.32 8.10 7.81
CA LEU A 146 12.27 7.80 8.78
C LEU A 146 12.75 6.83 9.87
N LEU A 147 13.51 5.80 9.52
CA LEU A 147 14.08 4.84 10.49
C LEU A 147 15.11 5.51 11.39
N LEU A 148 15.98 6.36 10.85
CA LEU A 148 16.96 7.11 11.64
C LEU A 148 16.29 8.11 12.59
N SER A 149 15.22 8.78 12.15
CA SER A 149 14.44 9.70 12.98
C SER A 149 13.70 8.98 14.13
N GLN A 150 13.20 7.77 13.89
CA GLN A 150 12.57 6.97 14.97
C GLN A 150 13.58 6.54 16.04
N ARG A 151 14.83 6.23 15.66
CA ARG A 151 15.87 5.83 16.60
C ARG A 151 16.24 6.96 17.57
N GLN A 152 16.18 8.21 17.13
CA GLN A 152 16.46 9.38 17.97
C GLN A 152 15.33 9.69 18.97
N ARG A 153 14.10 9.22 18.75
CA ARG A 153 12.97 9.43 19.68
C ARG A 153 12.89 8.36 20.78
N MET A 154 13.68 7.28 20.67
CA MET A 154 13.72 6.20 21.67
C MET A 154 14.93 6.32 22.64
N GLN A 155 15.77 7.32 22.48
CA GLN A 155 16.82 7.72 23.43
C GLN A 155 16.39 8.95 24.23
#